data_705ec79dbb8ae8a75fa4646f5873bac7
#
_entry.id   705ec79dbb8ae8a75fa4646f5873bac7
#
_cell.length_a   1.000
_cell.length_b   1.000
_cell.length_c   1.000
_cell.angle_alpha   90.00
_cell.angle_beta   90.00
_cell.angle_gamma   90.00
#
_symmetry.space_group_name_H-M   'P 1'
#
loop_
_entity.id
_entity.type
_entity.pdbx_description
1 polymer ?
#
loop_
_entity_poly.entity_id
_entity_poly.type
_entity_poly.pdbx_seq_one_letter_code
_entity_poly.pdbx_strand_id
1 'polypeptide(L)'
;VYLSAQSGGTAFCDLSTGEFCAASYPADAVSHILNELGRFAPREAVCADAAAENDDIRTFLTKRLGSLVEAGGDRFEYMAAAARVCEQFDVQSTDELGLGEAPAAVCAAGALLAYLHETQKCDLGHIRRLELLGDDHYMELDYTTRRNLELTENLRSGEKRGSLLWVLDKTKTPMGGRLLRTWVERPLLSPVQIRRRLGAVEELVGESVLRSELICCLREIGDMQRLVSRAVYGSANGRDLHALALCCAQLPQLTALLQNVHSAALRDIAQMDTLADLCARIDRAICDEPPFSVREGGILRPGYSEEVDRLRNVRDHGAQTVAELEQRERERTGAKKLKVGYNKVFGYYIDIPNSAGITELPEDYIRKQTLVSSERYFTHELKELENTLLTARERIAELEYQLFSEVRQLVADEVARVQAAADAVARLDALCSLAETAVKNNYVCPEVDLSRTLDIREGRHPVVEQAQKDSLFVPNDTLLNDADDRVAIVTGPNMAGKSTYMRQTALIVLMAQMGSFVPAKSAVIGVVDRVFTRIGASDDLAAGQSTFMVEMSEMANILRHATAQSLLI
;
A
#
# COMPACT_ATOMS: atom_id res chain seq x y z
N VAL A 1 3.35 -20.73 -5.12
CA VAL A 1 4.49 -21.15 -5.98
C VAL A 1 4.18 -22.49 -6.62
N TYR A 2 4.18 -22.56 -7.93
CA TYR A 2 4.00 -23.78 -8.71
C TYR A 2 5.33 -24.18 -9.38
N LEU A 3 5.67 -25.45 -9.36
CA LEU A 3 6.84 -26.00 -10.05
C LEU A 3 6.48 -27.35 -10.66
N SER A 4 6.88 -27.56 -11.91
CA SER A 4 6.80 -28.83 -12.63
C SER A 4 8.12 -29.11 -13.32
N ALA A 5 8.26 -30.27 -13.95
CA ALA A 5 9.47 -30.62 -14.72
C ALA A 5 9.70 -29.72 -15.94
N GLN A 6 8.68 -29.04 -16.45
CA GLN A 6 8.73 -28.28 -17.71
C GLN A 6 8.57 -26.78 -17.52
N SER A 7 8.01 -26.32 -16.38
CA SER A 7 7.68 -24.92 -16.14
C SER A 7 7.52 -24.63 -14.66
N GLY A 8 7.66 -23.35 -14.31
CA GLY A 8 7.30 -22.85 -12.99
C GLY A 8 6.35 -21.67 -13.09
N GLY A 9 5.64 -21.40 -12.00
CA GLY A 9 4.74 -20.27 -11.90
C GLY A 9 4.74 -19.66 -10.50
N THR A 10 4.57 -18.36 -10.45
CA THR A 10 4.39 -17.62 -9.20
C THR A 10 3.14 -16.78 -9.28
N ALA A 11 2.49 -16.58 -8.16
CA ALA A 11 1.47 -15.56 -7.99
C ALA A 11 1.67 -14.89 -6.63
N PHE A 12 1.43 -13.58 -6.58
CA PHE A 12 1.59 -12.76 -5.38
C PHE A 12 0.36 -11.89 -5.19
N CYS A 13 -0.01 -11.68 -3.93
CA CYS A 13 -1.11 -10.81 -3.57
C CYS A 13 -0.76 -9.94 -2.35
N ASP A 14 -0.99 -8.64 -2.45
CA ASP A 14 -1.10 -7.77 -1.27
C ASP A 14 -2.58 -7.54 -1.00
N LEU A 15 -3.09 -8.26 0.01
CA LEU A 15 -4.49 -8.16 0.43
C LEU A 15 -4.89 -6.74 0.83
N SER A 16 -3.97 -5.95 1.36
CA SER A 16 -4.29 -4.61 1.84
C SER A 16 -4.53 -3.59 0.72
N THR A 17 -4.00 -3.84 -0.47
CA THR A 17 -4.12 -2.96 -1.65
C THR A 17 -4.97 -3.55 -2.76
N GLY A 18 -5.13 -4.88 -2.79
CA GLY A 18 -5.77 -5.62 -3.88
C GLY A 18 -4.84 -5.87 -5.07
N GLU A 19 -3.53 -5.61 -4.92
CA GLU A 19 -2.53 -5.93 -5.93
C GLU A 19 -2.42 -7.46 -6.08
N PHE A 20 -2.58 -7.95 -7.31
CA PHE A 20 -2.49 -9.36 -7.63
C PHE A 20 -1.71 -9.54 -8.94
N CYS A 21 -0.62 -10.29 -8.87
CA CYS A 21 0.21 -10.54 -10.04
C CYS A 21 0.59 -12.01 -10.17
N ALA A 22 0.87 -12.44 -11.39
CA ALA A 22 1.28 -13.81 -11.68
C ALA A 22 2.34 -13.84 -12.79
N ALA A 23 3.18 -14.88 -12.78
CA ALA A 23 4.19 -15.12 -13.81
C ALA A 23 4.31 -16.61 -14.12
N SER A 24 4.72 -16.90 -15.35
CA SER A 24 5.08 -18.25 -15.82
C SER A 24 6.49 -18.23 -16.36
N TYR A 25 7.26 -19.25 -16.03
CA TYR A 25 8.66 -19.41 -16.42
C TYR A 25 8.89 -20.73 -17.12
N PRO A 26 9.82 -20.77 -18.10
CA PRO A 26 10.19 -22.00 -18.79
C PRO A 26 10.98 -22.95 -17.87
N ALA A 27 11.62 -23.96 -18.45
CA ALA A 27 12.27 -25.06 -17.72
C ALA A 27 13.31 -24.66 -16.65
N ASP A 28 13.93 -23.47 -16.73
CA ASP A 28 14.87 -22.96 -15.71
C ASP A 28 14.18 -22.11 -14.63
N ALA A 29 12.98 -22.53 -14.27
CA ALA A 29 12.03 -21.76 -13.45
C ALA A 29 12.53 -21.43 -12.04
N VAL A 30 13.40 -22.24 -11.44
CA VAL A 30 13.81 -22.06 -10.03
C VAL A 30 14.51 -20.72 -9.80
N SER A 31 15.43 -20.31 -10.69
CA SER A 31 16.12 -19.02 -10.58
C SER A 31 15.17 -17.83 -10.67
N HIS A 32 14.23 -17.87 -11.61
CA HIS A 32 13.19 -16.84 -11.76
C HIS A 32 12.23 -16.80 -10.56
N ILE A 33 11.81 -17.96 -10.06
CA ILE A 33 10.99 -18.06 -8.83
C ILE A 33 11.73 -17.42 -7.65
N LEU A 34 13.01 -17.72 -7.44
CA LEU A 34 13.80 -17.13 -6.35
C LEU A 34 13.95 -15.61 -6.49
N ASN A 35 14.11 -15.10 -7.72
CA ASN A 35 14.19 -13.67 -8.00
C ASN A 35 12.90 -12.94 -7.62
N GLU A 36 11.74 -13.50 -7.98
CA GLU A 36 10.44 -12.92 -7.64
C GLU A 36 10.12 -13.06 -6.15
N LEU A 37 10.41 -14.21 -5.53
CA LEU A 37 10.30 -14.38 -4.09
C LEU A 37 11.15 -13.36 -3.33
N GLY A 38 12.36 -13.08 -3.81
CA GLY A 38 13.23 -12.06 -3.23
C GLY A 38 12.72 -10.64 -3.42
N ARG A 39 11.95 -10.37 -4.48
CA ARG A 39 11.33 -9.07 -4.75
C ARG A 39 10.12 -8.80 -3.84
N PHE A 40 9.20 -9.75 -3.79
CA PHE A 40 7.97 -9.60 -3.02
C PHE A 40 8.16 -9.88 -1.52
N ALA A 41 9.17 -10.66 -1.16
CA ALA A 41 9.46 -11.08 0.20
C ALA A 41 8.19 -11.48 0.99
N PRO A 42 7.43 -12.50 0.51
CA PRO A 42 6.14 -12.85 1.07
C PRO A 42 6.25 -13.31 2.52
N ARG A 43 5.25 -13.00 3.34
CA ARG A 43 5.15 -13.49 4.72
C ARG A 43 4.65 -14.93 4.78
N GLU A 44 3.80 -15.29 3.84
CA GLU A 44 3.19 -16.62 3.71
C GLU A 44 3.35 -17.08 2.27
N ALA A 45 3.60 -18.37 2.08
CA ALA A 45 3.76 -18.98 0.77
C ALA A 45 3.03 -20.32 0.71
N VAL A 46 2.16 -20.47 -0.29
CA VAL A 46 1.54 -21.75 -0.63
C VAL A 46 2.34 -22.37 -1.76
N CYS A 47 2.84 -23.58 -1.57
CA CYS A 47 3.71 -24.28 -2.51
C CYS A 47 3.06 -25.56 -3.02
N ALA A 48 3.14 -25.80 -4.33
CA ALA A 48 2.91 -27.14 -4.88
C ALA A 48 3.95 -28.13 -4.35
N ASP A 49 3.64 -29.40 -4.31
CA ASP A 49 4.51 -30.42 -3.69
C ASP A 49 5.94 -30.40 -4.26
N ALA A 50 6.09 -30.32 -5.57
CA ALA A 50 7.42 -30.23 -6.21
C ALA A 50 8.19 -28.94 -5.83
N ALA A 51 7.49 -27.82 -5.59
CA ALA A 51 8.11 -26.58 -5.13
C ALA A 51 8.49 -26.65 -3.65
N ALA A 52 7.68 -27.31 -2.83
CA ALA A 52 7.95 -27.53 -1.40
C ALA A 52 9.11 -28.51 -1.15
N GLU A 53 9.27 -29.50 -2.04
CA GLU A 53 10.37 -30.47 -2.02
C GLU A 53 11.70 -29.90 -2.57
N ASN A 54 11.65 -28.84 -3.36
CA ASN A 54 12.85 -28.20 -3.89
C ASN A 54 13.62 -27.49 -2.77
N ASP A 55 14.85 -27.93 -2.53
CA ASP A 55 15.69 -27.45 -1.42
C ASP A 55 16.03 -25.95 -1.53
N ASP A 56 16.24 -25.43 -2.74
CA ASP A 56 16.58 -24.03 -2.96
C ASP A 56 15.39 -23.12 -2.63
N ILE A 57 14.20 -23.43 -3.15
CA ILE A 57 12.96 -22.68 -2.88
C ILE A 57 12.61 -22.73 -1.40
N ARG A 58 12.64 -23.94 -0.80
CA ARG A 58 12.33 -24.12 0.63
C ARG A 58 13.30 -23.35 1.52
N THR A 59 14.61 -23.46 1.26
CA THR A 59 15.64 -22.76 2.05
C THR A 59 15.52 -21.26 1.91
N PHE A 60 15.23 -20.77 0.71
CA PHE A 60 15.04 -19.34 0.45
C PHE A 60 13.83 -18.79 1.22
N LEU A 61 12.68 -19.44 1.11
CA LEU A 61 11.46 -19.03 1.81
C LEU A 61 11.63 -19.07 3.34
N THR A 62 12.13 -20.21 3.87
CA THR A 62 12.13 -20.41 5.34
C THR A 62 13.30 -19.74 6.03
N LYS A 63 14.53 -19.85 5.49
CA LYS A 63 15.73 -19.36 6.16
C LYS A 63 16.09 -17.91 5.77
N ARG A 64 15.86 -17.51 4.51
CA ARG A 64 16.20 -16.15 4.05
C ARG A 64 15.07 -15.16 4.27
N LEU A 65 13.85 -15.51 3.87
CA LEU A 65 12.69 -14.62 3.98
C LEU A 65 11.94 -14.78 5.30
N GLY A 66 12.08 -15.92 5.99
CA GLY A 66 11.32 -16.23 7.20
C GLY A 66 9.82 -16.41 6.95
N SER A 67 9.46 -16.82 5.72
CA SER A 67 8.07 -17.03 5.32
C SER A 67 7.49 -18.30 5.96
N LEU A 68 6.21 -18.24 6.31
CA LEU A 68 5.44 -19.44 6.63
C LEU A 68 5.11 -20.17 5.33
N VAL A 69 5.44 -21.46 5.24
CA VAL A 69 5.22 -22.27 4.04
C VAL A 69 4.16 -23.30 4.30
N GLU A 70 3.12 -23.33 3.45
CA GLU A 70 2.02 -24.30 3.47
C GLU A 70 2.05 -25.14 2.19
N ALA A 71 1.80 -26.45 2.32
CA ALA A 71 1.63 -27.32 1.17
C ALA A 71 0.25 -27.07 0.54
N GLY A 72 0.20 -26.85 -0.77
CA GLY A 72 -1.02 -26.46 -1.45
C GLY A 72 -1.90 -27.61 -1.96
N GLY A 73 -1.33 -28.83 -2.09
CA GLY A 73 -2.07 -30.02 -2.53
C GLY A 73 -2.85 -29.79 -3.84
N ASP A 74 -4.11 -30.23 -3.85
CA ASP A 74 -4.99 -30.16 -5.03
C ASP A 74 -5.40 -28.74 -5.47
N ARG A 75 -5.04 -27.70 -4.71
CA ARG A 75 -5.34 -26.28 -5.08
C ARG A 75 -4.67 -25.89 -6.40
N PHE A 76 -3.59 -26.58 -6.79
CA PHE A 76 -2.82 -26.33 -8.01
C PHE A 76 -3.34 -27.10 -9.25
N GLU A 77 -4.44 -27.86 -9.15
CA GLU A 77 -5.03 -28.54 -10.29
C GLU A 77 -5.52 -27.52 -11.34
N TYR A 78 -5.06 -27.69 -12.60
CA TYR A 78 -5.22 -26.65 -13.63
C TYR A 78 -6.67 -26.25 -13.90
N MET A 79 -7.57 -27.23 -14.06
CA MET A 79 -8.97 -26.93 -14.42
C MET A 79 -9.70 -26.17 -13.30
N ALA A 80 -9.46 -26.58 -12.06
CA ALA A 80 -10.02 -25.92 -10.88
C ALA A 80 -9.36 -24.52 -10.66
N ALA A 81 -8.06 -24.40 -10.90
CA ALA A 81 -7.34 -23.15 -10.81
C ALA A 81 -7.85 -22.14 -11.89
N ALA A 82 -7.99 -22.58 -13.14
CA ALA A 82 -8.50 -21.76 -14.22
C ALA A 82 -9.94 -21.27 -13.95
N ALA A 83 -10.81 -22.16 -13.46
CA ALA A 83 -12.18 -21.77 -13.10
C ALA A 83 -12.21 -20.68 -12.02
N ARG A 84 -11.39 -20.79 -10.95
CA ARG A 84 -11.29 -19.77 -9.90
C ARG A 84 -10.76 -18.43 -10.42
N VAL A 85 -9.76 -18.47 -11.30
CA VAL A 85 -9.21 -17.25 -11.93
C VAL A 85 -10.30 -16.58 -12.78
N CYS A 86 -11.02 -17.32 -13.61
CA CYS A 86 -12.11 -16.77 -14.41
C CYS A 86 -13.23 -16.18 -13.54
N GLU A 87 -13.62 -16.85 -12.48
CA GLU A 87 -14.63 -16.37 -11.53
C GLU A 87 -14.19 -15.08 -10.83
N GLN A 88 -12.95 -15.01 -10.32
CA GLN A 88 -12.45 -13.85 -9.59
C GLN A 88 -12.37 -12.60 -10.46
N PHE A 89 -11.94 -12.73 -11.71
CA PHE A 89 -11.73 -11.60 -12.62
C PHE A 89 -12.88 -11.37 -13.60
N ASP A 90 -13.98 -12.11 -13.46
CA ASP A 90 -15.20 -11.99 -14.29
C ASP A 90 -14.90 -12.09 -15.80
N VAL A 91 -14.17 -13.13 -16.20
CA VAL A 91 -13.80 -13.42 -17.59
C VAL A 91 -14.27 -14.81 -18.01
N GLN A 92 -14.48 -15.02 -19.32
CA GLN A 92 -14.93 -16.31 -19.84
C GLN A 92 -13.79 -17.32 -20.00
N SER A 93 -12.58 -16.82 -20.22
CA SER A 93 -11.38 -17.65 -20.34
C SER A 93 -10.13 -16.97 -19.79
N THR A 94 -9.13 -17.75 -19.41
CA THR A 94 -7.82 -17.25 -18.96
C THR A 94 -7.08 -16.50 -20.08
N ASP A 95 -7.44 -16.70 -21.36
CA ASP A 95 -6.85 -16.01 -22.51
C ASP A 95 -7.14 -14.52 -22.49
N GLU A 96 -8.33 -14.11 -21.99
CA GLU A 96 -8.70 -12.69 -21.85
C GLU A 96 -7.80 -11.93 -20.87
N LEU A 97 -7.18 -12.66 -19.95
CA LEU A 97 -6.18 -12.13 -19.00
C LEU A 97 -4.74 -12.25 -19.52
N GLY A 98 -4.55 -12.74 -20.76
CA GLY A 98 -3.23 -13.00 -21.32
C GLY A 98 -2.53 -14.24 -20.76
N LEU A 99 -3.26 -15.12 -20.06
CA LEU A 99 -2.72 -16.33 -19.43
C LEU A 99 -2.79 -17.59 -20.31
N GLY A 100 -3.27 -17.49 -21.55
CA GLY A 100 -3.51 -18.63 -22.44
C GLY A 100 -2.28 -19.50 -22.68
N GLU A 101 -1.09 -18.88 -22.81
CA GLU A 101 0.20 -19.58 -22.98
C GLU A 101 0.97 -19.74 -21.63
N ALA A 102 0.35 -19.43 -20.48
CA ALA A 102 0.99 -19.41 -19.17
C ALA A 102 0.32 -20.35 -18.15
N PRO A 103 0.19 -21.67 -18.40
CA PRO A 103 -0.55 -22.58 -17.53
C PRO A 103 0.03 -22.65 -16.09
N ALA A 104 1.34 -22.46 -15.92
CA ALA A 104 1.96 -22.46 -14.60
C ALA A 104 1.56 -21.22 -13.78
N ALA A 105 1.37 -20.08 -14.43
CA ALA A 105 0.82 -18.87 -13.79
C ALA A 105 -0.65 -19.07 -13.37
N VAL A 106 -1.45 -19.74 -14.23
CA VAL A 106 -2.85 -20.08 -13.91
C VAL A 106 -2.92 -20.98 -12.67
N CYS A 107 -2.10 -22.04 -12.61
CA CYS A 107 -2.03 -22.92 -11.43
C CYS A 107 -1.63 -22.14 -10.16
N ALA A 108 -0.61 -21.28 -10.25
CA ALA A 108 -0.16 -20.48 -9.12
C ALA A 108 -1.23 -19.47 -8.65
N ALA A 109 -1.85 -18.75 -9.60
CA ALA A 109 -2.89 -17.76 -9.30
C ALA A 109 -4.15 -18.41 -8.70
N GLY A 110 -4.64 -19.50 -9.31
CA GLY A 110 -5.82 -20.22 -8.80
C GLY A 110 -5.60 -20.87 -7.43
N ALA A 111 -4.39 -21.38 -7.16
CA ALA A 111 -4.04 -21.89 -5.84
C ALA A 111 -3.98 -20.78 -4.78
N LEU A 112 -3.43 -19.61 -5.13
CA LEU A 112 -3.40 -18.45 -4.24
C LEU A 112 -4.82 -17.95 -3.93
N LEU A 113 -5.69 -17.83 -4.94
CA LEU A 113 -7.09 -17.45 -4.75
C LEU A 113 -7.83 -18.44 -3.85
N ALA A 114 -7.64 -19.77 -4.06
CA ALA A 114 -8.22 -20.78 -3.19
C ALA A 114 -7.81 -20.58 -1.72
N TYR A 115 -6.51 -20.39 -1.48
CA TYR A 115 -5.97 -20.14 -0.14
C TYR A 115 -6.57 -18.88 0.49
N LEU A 116 -6.68 -17.80 -0.29
CA LEU A 116 -7.26 -16.55 0.20
C LEU A 116 -8.75 -16.70 0.57
N HIS A 117 -9.55 -17.39 -0.24
CA HIS A 117 -10.95 -17.68 0.07
C HIS A 117 -11.11 -18.52 1.34
N GLU A 118 -10.26 -19.53 1.52
CA GLU A 118 -10.31 -20.41 2.70
C GLU A 118 -9.92 -19.69 4.00
N THR A 119 -8.90 -18.82 3.93
CA THR A 119 -8.33 -18.17 5.11
C THR A 119 -9.03 -16.88 5.49
N GLN A 120 -9.38 -16.05 4.52
CA GLN A 120 -9.94 -14.72 4.79
C GLN A 120 -11.44 -14.77 5.10
N LYS A 121 -12.21 -15.69 4.50
CA LYS A 121 -13.67 -15.82 4.69
C LYS A 121 -14.45 -14.52 4.47
N CYS A 122 -13.90 -13.61 3.68
CA CYS A 122 -14.50 -12.33 3.30
C CYS A 122 -14.44 -12.13 1.80
N ASP A 123 -15.15 -11.12 1.33
CA ASP A 123 -15.18 -10.76 -0.08
C ASP A 123 -13.79 -10.28 -0.55
N LEU A 124 -13.30 -10.83 -1.66
CA LEU A 124 -12.07 -10.45 -2.34
C LEU A 124 -12.34 -9.49 -3.53
N GLY A 125 -13.49 -8.85 -3.58
CA GLY A 125 -13.93 -7.98 -4.67
C GLY A 125 -13.04 -6.77 -4.96
N HIS A 126 -12.07 -6.45 -4.08
CA HIS A 126 -11.05 -5.43 -4.33
C HIS A 126 -9.88 -5.94 -5.18
N ILE A 127 -9.71 -7.28 -5.34
CA ILE A 127 -8.75 -7.89 -6.25
C ILE A 127 -9.40 -7.97 -7.63
N ARG A 128 -9.24 -6.92 -8.44
CA ARG A 128 -9.92 -6.77 -9.73
C ARG A 128 -9.02 -6.87 -10.95
N ARG A 129 -7.73 -6.80 -10.75
CA ARG A 129 -6.75 -6.85 -11.83
C ARG A 129 -5.71 -7.91 -11.54
N LEU A 130 -5.38 -8.68 -12.55
CA LEU A 130 -4.24 -9.55 -12.57
C LEU A 130 -3.17 -8.89 -13.44
N GLU A 131 -2.01 -8.58 -12.86
CA GLU A 131 -0.85 -8.12 -13.60
C GLU A 131 0.01 -9.33 -13.98
N LEU A 132 0.24 -9.51 -15.28
CA LEU A 132 1.23 -10.48 -15.76
C LEU A 132 2.62 -9.89 -15.63
N LEU A 133 3.45 -10.58 -14.85
CA LEU A 133 4.85 -10.26 -14.72
C LEU A 133 5.59 -10.91 -15.92
N GLY A 134 5.70 -10.18 -17.02
CA GLY A 134 6.46 -10.60 -18.20
C GLY A 134 7.82 -9.91 -18.24
N ASP A 135 8.84 -10.63 -18.74
CA ASP A 135 10.20 -10.11 -18.83
C ASP A 135 10.38 -9.10 -19.99
N ASP A 136 9.46 -9.06 -20.96
CA ASP A 136 9.60 -8.29 -22.20
C ASP A 136 9.50 -6.75 -22.04
N HIS A 137 9.02 -6.27 -20.90
CA HIS A 137 8.79 -4.83 -20.66
C HIS A 137 9.76 -4.20 -19.68
N TYR A 138 10.42 -5.02 -18.86
CA TYR A 138 11.25 -4.55 -17.77
C TYR A 138 12.63 -5.18 -17.80
N MET A 139 13.62 -4.41 -17.36
CA MET A 139 14.98 -4.90 -17.14
C MET A 139 14.95 -6.03 -16.11
N GLU A 140 15.57 -7.13 -16.44
CA GLU A 140 15.73 -8.24 -15.50
C GLU A 140 16.86 -7.96 -14.51
N LEU A 141 16.52 -7.97 -13.23
CA LEU A 141 17.46 -7.79 -12.12
C LEU A 141 17.32 -8.99 -11.20
N ASP A 142 18.37 -9.81 -11.11
CA ASP A 142 18.38 -10.91 -10.16
C ASP A 142 18.44 -10.42 -8.70
N TYR A 143 18.11 -11.31 -7.77
CA TYR A 143 18.12 -11.01 -6.35
C TYR A 143 19.49 -10.50 -5.87
N THR A 144 20.58 -11.11 -6.38
CA THR A 144 21.96 -10.76 -6.03
C THR A 144 22.31 -9.35 -6.50
N THR A 145 21.98 -9.01 -7.73
CA THR A 145 22.19 -7.66 -8.30
C THR A 145 21.41 -6.59 -7.53
N ARG A 146 20.12 -6.81 -7.24
CA ARG A 146 19.32 -5.87 -6.44
C ARG A 146 19.94 -5.61 -5.08
N ARG A 147 20.41 -6.67 -4.42
CA ARG A 147 21.07 -6.60 -3.12
C ARG A 147 22.44 -5.91 -3.21
N ASN A 148 23.29 -6.30 -4.16
CA ASN A 148 24.63 -5.75 -4.33
C ASN A 148 24.62 -4.25 -4.69
N LEU A 149 23.63 -3.80 -5.44
CA LEU A 149 23.42 -2.38 -5.77
C LEU A 149 22.67 -1.61 -4.69
N GLU A 150 22.23 -2.28 -3.61
CA GLU A 150 21.49 -1.65 -2.50
C GLU A 150 20.32 -0.81 -3.01
N LEU A 151 19.48 -1.41 -3.88
CA LEU A 151 18.41 -0.66 -4.54
C LEU A 151 17.35 -0.18 -3.57
N THR A 152 16.86 -1.03 -2.69
CA THR A 152 15.76 -0.74 -1.75
C THR A 152 16.19 -0.74 -0.30
N GLU A 153 17.25 -1.48 0.02
CA GLU A 153 17.76 -1.69 1.37
C GLU A 153 19.28 -1.74 1.37
N ASN A 154 19.89 -1.29 2.45
CA ASN A 154 21.33 -1.29 2.65
C ASN A 154 21.79 -2.69 3.11
N LEU A 155 22.89 -3.19 2.55
CA LEU A 155 23.44 -4.52 2.82
C LEU A 155 23.76 -4.78 4.29
N ARG A 156 24.16 -3.74 5.02
CA ARG A 156 24.66 -3.87 6.39
C ARG A 156 23.56 -3.91 7.45
N SER A 157 22.55 -3.05 7.32
CA SER A 157 21.49 -2.89 8.31
C SER A 157 20.12 -3.41 7.87
N GLY A 158 19.92 -3.70 6.57
CA GLY A 158 18.59 -4.03 6.02
C GLY A 158 17.62 -2.86 6.02
N GLU A 159 18.11 -1.64 6.26
CA GLU A 159 17.28 -0.44 6.31
C GLU A 159 17.21 0.24 4.94
N LYS A 160 16.14 0.99 4.71
CA LYS A 160 16.00 1.85 3.53
C LYS A 160 17.10 2.91 3.44
N ARG A 161 17.55 3.46 4.59
CA ARG A 161 18.60 4.47 4.63
C ARG A 161 19.92 3.93 4.07
N GLY A 162 20.48 4.65 3.10
CA GLY A 162 21.70 4.25 2.40
C GLY A 162 21.45 3.43 1.14
N SER A 163 20.20 3.25 0.71
CA SER A 163 19.83 2.63 -0.56
C SER A 163 19.55 3.68 -1.65
N LEU A 164 19.41 3.23 -2.92
CA LEU A 164 18.97 4.09 -4.01
C LEU A 164 17.57 4.65 -3.73
N LEU A 165 16.65 3.81 -3.26
CA LEU A 165 15.28 4.22 -2.91
C LEU A 165 15.27 5.32 -1.84
N TRP A 166 16.17 5.30 -0.86
CA TRP A 166 16.27 6.36 0.14
C TRP A 166 16.60 7.74 -0.47
N VAL A 167 17.45 7.77 -1.51
CA VAL A 167 17.77 9.01 -2.22
C VAL A 167 16.56 9.53 -2.98
N LEU A 168 15.88 8.66 -3.71
CA LEU A 168 14.83 9.00 -4.67
C LEU A 168 13.47 9.25 -4.00
N ASP A 169 13.19 8.59 -2.87
CA ASP A 169 11.86 8.64 -2.26
C ASP A 169 11.67 9.92 -1.43
N LYS A 170 10.96 10.84 -2.04
CA LYS A 170 10.42 12.08 -1.45
C LYS A 170 8.89 12.11 -1.55
N THR A 171 8.27 10.97 -1.85
CA THR A 171 6.82 10.83 -1.97
C THR A 171 6.09 11.30 -0.72
N LYS A 172 4.85 11.71 -0.89
CA LYS A 172 3.98 12.23 0.19
C LYS A 172 2.89 11.22 0.55
N THR A 173 2.56 10.34 -0.38
CA THR A 173 1.53 9.31 -0.20
C THR A 173 2.14 7.92 -0.06
N PRO A 174 1.55 7.03 0.76
CA PRO A 174 2.01 5.65 0.84
C PRO A 174 1.93 4.90 -0.50
N MET A 175 0.94 5.23 -1.32
CA MET A 175 0.74 4.66 -2.66
C MET A 175 1.89 5.05 -3.61
N GLY A 176 2.27 6.33 -3.62
CA GLY A 176 3.42 6.81 -4.39
C GLY A 176 4.73 6.16 -3.96
N GLY A 177 4.93 5.96 -2.65
CA GLY A 177 6.10 5.27 -2.12
C GLY A 177 6.19 3.81 -2.58
N ARG A 178 5.08 3.07 -2.58
CA ARG A 178 5.01 1.69 -3.12
C ARG A 178 5.34 1.67 -4.61
N LEU A 179 4.71 2.54 -5.39
CA LEU A 179 4.95 2.60 -6.82
C LEU A 179 6.39 2.98 -7.16
N LEU A 180 6.98 3.93 -6.46
CA LEU A 180 8.38 4.33 -6.68
C LEU A 180 9.34 3.17 -6.36
N ARG A 181 9.07 2.39 -5.31
CA ARG A 181 9.82 1.16 -5.01
C ARG A 181 9.75 0.17 -6.20
N THR A 182 8.55 -0.06 -6.72
CA THR A 182 8.36 -0.92 -7.91
C THR A 182 9.14 -0.39 -9.11
N TRP A 183 9.17 0.93 -9.34
CA TRP A 183 9.95 1.51 -10.45
C TRP A 183 11.46 1.32 -10.30
N VAL A 184 11.98 1.38 -9.08
CA VAL A 184 13.39 1.10 -8.78
C VAL A 184 13.73 -0.38 -9.02
N GLU A 185 12.82 -1.27 -8.66
CA GLU A 185 13.01 -2.73 -8.79
C GLU A 185 12.75 -3.24 -10.20
N ARG A 186 12.02 -2.48 -11.05
CA ARG A 186 11.64 -2.84 -12.42
C ARG A 186 11.86 -1.67 -13.40
N PRO A 187 13.12 -1.36 -13.77
CA PRO A 187 13.40 -0.37 -14.80
C PRO A 187 12.82 -0.80 -16.16
N LEU A 188 12.43 0.15 -16.98
CA LEU A 188 11.79 -0.09 -18.27
C LEU A 188 12.80 -0.45 -19.37
N LEU A 189 12.36 -1.27 -20.35
CA LEU A 189 13.10 -1.56 -21.55
C LEU A 189 12.67 -0.69 -22.76
N SER A 190 11.48 -0.13 -22.72
CA SER A 190 10.95 0.68 -23.81
C SER A 190 11.44 2.14 -23.74
N PRO A 191 12.24 2.62 -24.70
CA PRO A 191 12.66 4.03 -24.74
C PRO A 191 11.50 5.01 -24.83
N VAL A 192 10.39 4.59 -25.41
CA VAL A 192 9.17 5.41 -25.52
C VAL A 192 8.56 5.64 -24.15
N GLN A 193 8.41 4.57 -23.35
CA GLN A 193 7.88 4.68 -21.99
C GLN A 193 8.83 5.44 -21.06
N ILE A 194 10.14 5.21 -21.21
CA ILE A 194 11.17 5.92 -20.44
C ILE A 194 11.10 7.42 -20.73
N ARG A 195 11.12 7.83 -22.00
CA ARG A 195 11.01 9.24 -22.41
C ARG A 195 9.68 9.87 -21.97
N ARG A 196 8.59 9.10 -21.95
CA ARG A 196 7.31 9.58 -21.43
C ARG A 196 7.39 9.95 -19.95
N ARG A 197 8.10 9.16 -19.11
CA ARG A 197 8.34 9.51 -17.70
C ARG A 197 9.31 10.67 -17.57
N LEU A 198 10.43 10.64 -18.31
CA LEU A 198 11.43 11.72 -18.31
C LEU A 198 10.80 13.07 -18.67
N GLY A 199 9.94 13.13 -19.69
CA GLY A 199 9.27 14.38 -20.08
C GLY A 199 8.34 14.93 -18.99
N ALA A 200 7.70 14.07 -18.20
CA ALA A 200 6.92 14.52 -17.06
C ALA A 200 7.81 15.05 -15.91
N VAL A 201 8.92 14.35 -15.64
CA VAL A 201 9.89 14.82 -14.65
C VAL A 201 10.52 16.14 -15.07
N GLU A 202 10.87 16.30 -16.36
CA GLU A 202 11.45 17.53 -16.93
C GLU A 202 10.49 18.73 -16.79
N GLU A 203 9.22 18.55 -17.12
CA GLU A 203 8.19 19.58 -16.94
C GLU A 203 8.06 19.98 -15.46
N LEU A 204 7.99 19.00 -14.55
CA LEU A 204 7.92 19.26 -13.10
C LEU A 204 9.22 19.87 -12.53
N VAL A 205 10.38 19.64 -13.14
CA VAL A 205 11.65 20.29 -12.78
C VAL A 205 11.62 21.76 -13.18
N GLY A 206 11.14 22.06 -14.40
CA GLY A 206 11.03 23.42 -14.93
C GLY A 206 9.99 24.27 -14.21
N GLU A 207 8.83 23.68 -13.91
CA GLU A 207 7.67 24.35 -13.31
C GLU A 207 7.68 24.23 -11.78
N SER A 208 8.52 25.03 -11.12
CA SER A 208 8.76 24.95 -9.66
C SER A 208 7.52 25.26 -8.83
N VAL A 209 6.68 26.21 -9.28
CA VAL A 209 5.43 26.57 -8.58
C VAL A 209 4.44 25.41 -8.65
N LEU A 210 4.18 24.92 -9.86
CA LEU A 210 3.29 23.77 -10.08
C LEU A 210 3.72 22.57 -9.22
N ARG A 211 5.01 22.21 -9.26
CA ARG A 211 5.54 21.12 -8.44
C ARG A 211 5.27 21.33 -6.95
N SER A 212 5.48 22.54 -6.44
CA SER A 212 5.27 22.84 -5.01
C SER A 212 3.79 22.74 -4.60
N GLU A 213 2.88 23.22 -5.44
CA GLU A 213 1.44 23.17 -5.21
C GLU A 213 0.94 21.70 -5.26
N LEU A 214 1.38 20.91 -6.24
CA LEU A 214 1.07 19.48 -6.30
C LEU A 214 1.56 18.74 -5.06
N ILE A 215 2.78 19.00 -4.60
CA ILE A 215 3.34 18.40 -3.38
C ILE A 215 2.51 18.78 -2.14
N CYS A 216 2.00 20.01 -2.06
CA CYS A 216 1.14 20.44 -0.96
C CYS A 216 -0.18 19.66 -0.95
N CYS A 217 -0.84 19.52 -2.11
CA CYS A 217 -2.08 18.74 -2.21
C CYS A 217 -1.86 17.25 -1.89
N LEU A 218 -0.75 16.66 -2.39
CA LEU A 218 -0.43 15.25 -2.16
C LEU A 218 -0.20 14.92 -0.68
N ARG A 219 0.25 15.86 0.15
CA ARG A 219 0.42 15.65 1.60
C ARG A 219 -0.88 15.39 2.34
N GLU A 220 -1.98 15.90 1.83
CA GLU A 220 -3.31 15.75 2.42
C GLU A 220 -3.99 14.43 1.99
N ILE A 221 -3.37 13.68 1.08
CA ILE A 221 -3.92 12.42 0.56
C ILE A 221 -3.31 11.24 1.31
N GLY A 222 -4.18 10.48 1.99
CA GLY A 222 -3.84 9.24 2.67
C GLY A 222 -3.77 8.03 1.73
N ASP A 223 -3.81 6.83 2.30
CA ASP A 223 -3.75 5.57 1.56
C ASP A 223 -5.12 5.14 1.03
N MET A 224 -5.55 5.71 -0.09
CA MET A 224 -6.86 5.43 -0.69
C MET A 224 -7.04 3.95 -1.04
N GLN A 225 -5.98 3.26 -1.50
CA GLN A 225 -6.03 1.84 -1.82
C GLN A 225 -6.39 1.00 -0.59
N ARG A 226 -5.74 1.24 0.55
CA ARG A 226 -6.03 0.53 1.79
C ARG A 226 -7.37 0.91 2.40
N LEU A 227 -7.79 2.16 2.28
CA LEU A 227 -9.09 2.61 2.78
C LEU A 227 -10.23 1.93 2.04
N VAL A 228 -10.20 1.90 0.71
CA VAL A 228 -11.25 1.22 -0.08
C VAL A 228 -11.23 -0.29 0.11
N SER A 229 -10.07 -0.92 0.23
CA SER A 229 -9.96 -2.35 0.52
C SER A 229 -10.65 -2.71 1.85
N ARG A 230 -10.49 -1.90 2.90
CA ARG A 230 -11.22 -2.08 4.17
C ARG A 230 -12.73 -1.95 4.00
N ALA A 231 -13.21 -1.08 3.11
CA ALA A 231 -14.64 -0.97 2.83
C ALA A 231 -15.19 -2.26 2.20
N VAL A 232 -14.48 -2.83 1.22
CA VAL A 232 -14.81 -4.12 0.60
C VAL A 232 -14.81 -5.27 1.61
N TYR A 233 -13.79 -5.34 2.46
CA TYR A 233 -13.73 -6.35 3.54
C TYR A 233 -14.80 -6.18 4.62
N GLY A 234 -15.56 -5.11 4.60
CA GLY A 234 -16.52 -4.82 5.67
C GLY A 234 -15.89 -4.41 7.01
N SER A 235 -14.58 -4.19 7.06
CA SER A 235 -13.83 -3.81 8.27
C SER A 235 -13.65 -2.29 8.44
N ALA A 236 -13.96 -1.49 7.40
CA ALA A 236 -13.89 -0.04 7.49
C ALA A 236 -14.86 0.50 8.56
N ASN A 237 -14.38 1.46 9.33
CA ASN A 237 -15.16 2.21 10.30
C ASN A 237 -15.48 3.64 9.78
N GLY A 238 -16.20 4.44 10.57
CA GLY A 238 -16.56 5.80 10.19
C GLY A 238 -15.35 6.70 9.87
N ARG A 239 -14.25 6.54 10.61
CA ARG A 239 -13.01 7.31 10.39
C ARG A 239 -12.33 6.93 9.07
N ASP A 240 -12.38 5.66 8.69
CA ASP A 240 -11.82 5.19 7.41
C ASP A 240 -12.58 5.80 6.22
N LEU A 241 -13.93 5.83 6.29
CA LEU A 241 -14.75 6.46 5.23
C LEU A 241 -14.57 7.97 5.18
N HIS A 242 -14.53 8.64 6.33
CA HIS A 242 -14.27 10.07 6.39
C HIS A 242 -12.87 10.42 5.85
N ALA A 243 -11.84 9.64 6.19
CA ALA A 243 -10.49 9.80 5.63
C ALA A 243 -10.46 9.61 4.11
N LEU A 244 -11.25 8.67 3.57
CA LEU A 244 -11.38 8.50 2.12
C LEU A 244 -12.05 9.73 1.48
N ALA A 245 -13.09 10.29 2.10
CA ALA A 245 -13.73 11.52 1.61
C ALA A 245 -12.75 12.71 1.59
N LEU A 246 -11.93 12.88 2.63
CA LEU A 246 -10.89 13.91 2.66
C LEU A 246 -9.86 13.73 1.54
N CYS A 247 -9.47 12.49 1.22
CA CYS A 247 -8.60 12.22 0.08
C CYS A 247 -9.28 12.61 -1.24
N CYS A 248 -10.53 12.20 -1.45
CA CYS A 248 -11.29 12.52 -2.66
C CYS A 248 -11.50 14.03 -2.83
N ALA A 249 -11.66 14.78 -1.74
CA ALA A 249 -11.82 16.23 -1.77
C ALA A 249 -10.61 16.98 -2.35
N GLN A 250 -9.41 16.36 -2.35
CA GLN A 250 -8.19 16.94 -2.93
C GLN A 250 -8.08 16.72 -4.46
N LEU A 251 -8.76 15.72 -5.01
CA LEU A 251 -8.61 15.32 -6.42
C LEU A 251 -9.03 16.42 -7.41
N PRO A 252 -10.13 17.19 -7.20
CA PRO A 252 -10.47 18.29 -8.07
C PRO A 252 -9.39 19.37 -8.17
N GLN A 253 -8.71 19.66 -7.05
CA GLN A 253 -7.60 20.63 -7.04
C GLN A 253 -6.40 20.10 -7.80
N LEU A 254 -6.03 18.81 -7.64
CA LEU A 254 -4.96 18.19 -8.42
C LEU A 254 -5.24 18.24 -9.93
N THR A 255 -6.46 17.90 -10.35
CA THR A 255 -6.82 17.96 -11.78
C THR A 255 -6.82 19.39 -12.31
N ALA A 256 -7.24 20.37 -11.52
CA ALA A 256 -7.20 21.79 -11.89
C ALA A 256 -5.76 22.28 -12.10
N LEU A 257 -4.81 21.90 -11.23
CA LEU A 257 -3.40 22.23 -11.37
C LEU A 257 -2.77 21.61 -12.64
N LEU A 258 -3.25 20.45 -13.04
CA LEU A 258 -2.74 19.72 -14.21
C LEU A 258 -3.39 20.09 -15.55
N GLN A 259 -4.31 21.08 -15.60
CA GLN A 259 -5.01 21.43 -16.85
C GLN A 259 -4.09 21.95 -17.97
N ASN A 260 -3.00 22.62 -17.63
CA ASN A 260 -2.11 23.29 -18.60
C ASN A 260 -0.78 22.54 -18.81
N VAL A 261 -0.68 21.28 -18.41
CA VAL A 261 0.54 20.48 -18.59
C VAL A 261 0.69 19.99 -20.03
N HIS A 262 1.96 19.86 -20.45
CA HIS A 262 2.31 19.51 -21.83
C HIS A 262 2.74 18.06 -22.00
N SER A 263 3.37 17.45 -20.98
CA SER A 263 3.83 16.07 -21.06
C SER A 263 2.67 15.08 -21.12
N ALA A 264 2.82 14.05 -21.94
CA ALA A 264 1.77 13.05 -22.14
C ALA A 264 1.40 12.31 -20.84
N ALA A 265 2.39 12.01 -20.00
CA ALA A 265 2.15 11.31 -18.75
C ALA A 265 1.34 12.16 -17.75
N LEU A 266 1.61 13.46 -17.62
CA LEU A 266 0.84 14.35 -16.76
C LEU A 266 -0.57 14.62 -17.31
N ARG A 267 -0.72 14.73 -18.63
CA ARG A 267 -2.05 14.87 -19.27
C ARG A 267 -2.95 13.66 -19.02
N ASP A 268 -2.41 12.45 -19.05
CA ASP A 268 -3.20 11.26 -18.71
C ASP A 268 -3.62 11.26 -17.24
N ILE A 269 -2.73 11.69 -16.34
CA ILE A 269 -3.06 11.85 -14.93
C ILE A 269 -4.13 12.92 -14.71
N ALA A 270 -4.09 14.02 -15.47
CA ALA A 270 -5.08 15.09 -15.42
C ALA A 270 -6.51 14.64 -15.74
N GLN A 271 -6.66 13.50 -16.45
CA GLN A 271 -7.95 12.91 -16.79
C GLN A 271 -8.51 11.97 -15.71
N MET A 272 -7.85 11.90 -14.53
CA MET A 272 -8.34 11.05 -13.45
C MET A 272 -9.75 11.43 -13.02
N ASP A 273 -10.53 10.43 -12.61
CA ASP A 273 -11.82 10.65 -11.97
C ASP A 273 -11.64 11.32 -10.62
N THR A 274 -12.30 12.46 -10.41
CA THR A 274 -12.20 13.23 -9.17
C THR A 274 -13.03 12.67 -8.03
N LEU A 275 -13.87 11.66 -8.27
CA LEU A 275 -14.74 11.01 -7.29
C LEU A 275 -15.61 12.00 -6.49
N ALA A 276 -15.96 13.15 -7.08
CA ALA A 276 -16.67 14.22 -6.38
C ALA A 276 -18.06 13.78 -5.91
N ASP A 277 -18.74 12.93 -6.68
CA ASP A 277 -20.03 12.32 -6.31
C ASP A 277 -19.89 11.37 -5.11
N LEU A 278 -18.85 10.56 -5.07
CA LEU A 278 -18.57 9.65 -3.96
C LEU A 278 -18.20 10.44 -2.69
N CYS A 279 -17.35 11.46 -2.82
CA CYS A 279 -17.01 12.37 -1.75
C CYS A 279 -18.27 12.98 -1.14
N ALA A 280 -19.14 13.57 -1.96
CA ALA A 280 -20.38 14.19 -1.50
C ALA A 280 -21.34 13.20 -0.81
N ARG A 281 -21.39 11.94 -1.27
CA ARG A 281 -22.22 10.90 -0.62
C ARG A 281 -21.69 10.54 0.77
N ILE A 282 -20.37 10.36 0.91
CA ILE A 282 -19.75 10.07 2.21
C ILE A 282 -19.91 11.25 3.16
N ASP A 283 -19.60 12.47 2.73
CA ASP A 283 -19.69 13.68 3.55
C ASP A 283 -21.12 13.98 4.02
N ARG A 284 -22.11 13.66 3.19
CA ARG A 284 -23.52 13.77 3.59
C ARG A 284 -23.88 12.80 4.70
N ALA A 285 -23.28 11.59 4.70
CA ALA A 285 -23.64 10.52 5.61
C ALA A 285 -22.82 10.53 6.91
N ILE A 286 -21.51 10.70 6.82
CA ILE A 286 -20.58 10.52 7.93
C ILE A 286 -20.27 11.88 8.58
N CYS A 287 -20.25 11.93 9.91
CA CYS A 287 -19.89 13.13 10.66
C CYS A 287 -18.36 13.40 10.58
N ASP A 288 -17.94 14.64 10.92
CA ASP A 288 -16.52 15.05 10.81
C ASP A 288 -15.62 14.34 11.81
N GLU A 289 -16.12 13.99 12.99
CA GLU A 289 -15.39 13.27 14.04
C GLU A 289 -16.11 11.98 14.42
N PRO A 290 -16.10 10.95 13.56
CA PRO A 290 -16.81 9.71 13.85
C PRO A 290 -16.12 8.94 14.98
N PRO A 291 -16.90 8.26 15.85
CA PRO A 291 -16.36 7.43 16.92
C PRO A 291 -15.54 6.26 16.33
N PHE A 292 -14.67 5.67 17.16
CA PHE A 292 -13.87 4.54 16.74
C PHE A 292 -14.73 3.28 16.49
N SER A 293 -15.69 3.03 17.39
CA SER A 293 -16.56 1.86 17.33
C SER A 293 -17.86 2.17 16.59
N VAL A 294 -18.14 1.39 15.57
CA VAL A 294 -19.38 1.49 14.77
C VAL A 294 -20.64 1.20 15.60
N ARG A 295 -20.51 0.49 16.74
CA ARG A 295 -21.62 0.06 17.59
C ARG A 295 -21.99 1.08 18.67
N GLU A 296 -21.21 2.12 18.85
CA GLU A 296 -21.46 3.14 19.87
C GLU A 296 -22.49 4.19 19.45
N GLY A 297 -22.83 4.25 18.16
CA GLY A 297 -23.66 5.31 17.59
C GLY A 297 -22.91 6.65 17.43
N GLY A 298 -23.54 7.65 16.82
CA GLY A 298 -22.94 8.96 16.59
C GLY A 298 -22.04 9.02 15.35
N ILE A 299 -22.18 8.09 14.42
CA ILE A 299 -21.39 8.02 13.17
C ILE A 299 -22.00 8.92 12.10
N LEU A 300 -23.34 8.91 12.03
CA LEU A 300 -24.05 9.61 10.96
C LEU A 300 -24.20 11.10 11.28
N ARG A 301 -24.07 11.91 10.24
CA ARG A 301 -24.31 13.34 10.30
C ARG A 301 -25.79 13.65 10.60
N PRO A 302 -26.11 14.66 11.42
CA PRO A 302 -27.49 15.14 11.56
C PRO A 302 -28.07 15.54 10.20
N GLY A 303 -29.33 15.21 9.96
CA GLY A 303 -30.01 15.43 8.68
C GLY A 303 -29.83 14.33 7.63
N TYR A 304 -29.04 13.28 7.91
CA TYR A 304 -28.91 12.14 6.99
C TYR A 304 -30.13 11.22 7.01
N SER A 305 -30.70 10.96 8.19
CA SER A 305 -31.89 10.13 8.37
C SER A 305 -32.87 10.78 9.35
N GLU A 306 -34.07 11.04 8.86
CA GLU A 306 -35.15 11.62 9.69
C GLU A 306 -35.51 10.75 10.91
N GLU A 307 -35.45 9.41 10.74
CA GLU A 307 -35.76 8.47 11.82
C GLU A 307 -34.69 8.51 12.92
N VAL A 308 -33.41 8.53 12.54
CA VAL A 308 -32.28 8.67 13.49
C VAL A 308 -32.39 10.00 14.24
N ASP A 309 -32.66 11.09 13.53
CA ASP A 309 -32.74 12.40 14.13
C ASP A 309 -33.95 12.52 15.07
N ARG A 310 -35.09 11.91 14.73
CA ARG A 310 -36.25 11.79 15.63
C ARG A 310 -35.89 11.05 16.91
N LEU A 311 -35.19 9.91 16.79
CA LEU A 311 -34.77 9.13 17.96
C LEU A 311 -33.70 9.86 18.80
N ARG A 312 -32.80 10.60 18.18
CA ARG A 312 -31.82 11.47 18.88
C ARG A 312 -32.57 12.57 19.67
N ASN A 313 -33.57 13.20 19.06
CA ASN A 313 -34.41 14.18 19.74
C ASN A 313 -35.13 13.58 20.98
N VAL A 314 -35.68 12.36 20.86
CA VAL A 314 -36.27 11.66 22.01
C VAL A 314 -35.22 11.42 23.10
N ARG A 315 -34.03 10.97 22.76
CA ARG A 315 -32.92 10.76 23.72
C ARG A 315 -32.51 12.07 24.41
N ASP A 316 -32.36 13.14 23.67
CA ASP A 316 -31.86 14.44 24.18
C ASP A 316 -32.93 15.17 25.01
N HIS A 317 -34.17 15.14 24.57
CA HIS A 317 -35.30 15.60 25.39
C HIS A 317 -35.54 14.72 26.61
N GLY A 318 -35.26 13.43 26.51
CA GLY A 318 -35.34 12.52 27.66
C GLY A 318 -34.40 12.89 28.80
N ALA A 319 -33.19 13.42 28.50
CA ALA A 319 -32.27 13.91 29.52
C ALA A 319 -32.83 15.18 30.22
N GLN A 320 -33.51 16.05 29.46
CA GLN A 320 -34.22 17.21 30.01
C GLN A 320 -35.45 16.78 30.83
N THR A 321 -36.22 15.82 30.35
CA THR A 321 -37.36 15.23 31.07
C THR A 321 -36.92 14.58 32.39
N VAL A 322 -35.78 13.91 32.43
CA VAL A 322 -35.19 13.36 33.67
C VAL A 322 -34.83 14.49 34.64
N ALA A 323 -34.25 15.59 34.16
CA ALA A 323 -33.94 16.77 34.99
C ALA A 323 -35.18 17.48 35.51
N GLU A 324 -36.22 17.62 34.69
CA GLU A 324 -37.53 18.15 35.08
C GLU A 324 -38.21 17.23 36.10
N LEU A 325 -38.16 15.92 35.90
CA LEU A 325 -38.63 14.93 36.88
C LEU A 325 -37.88 15.08 38.21
N GLU A 326 -36.56 15.22 38.19
CA GLU A 326 -35.74 15.41 39.38
C GLU A 326 -36.15 16.66 40.14
N GLN A 327 -36.39 17.76 39.44
CA GLN A 327 -36.82 19.00 40.05
C GLN A 327 -38.23 18.86 40.64
N ARG A 328 -39.19 18.30 39.90
CA ARG A 328 -40.55 18.04 40.36
C ARG A 328 -40.59 17.13 41.59
N GLU A 329 -39.79 16.07 41.59
CA GLU A 329 -39.72 15.14 42.73
C GLU A 329 -39.00 15.79 43.94
N ARG A 330 -38.05 16.71 43.74
CA ARG A 330 -37.50 17.54 44.83
C ARG A 330 -38.56 18.42 45.48
N GLU A 331 -39.42 19.07 44.68
CA GLU A 331 -40.48 19.90 45.17
C GLU A 331 -41.58 19.08 45.88
N ARG A 332 -41.93 17.91 45.29
CA ARG A 332 -42.96 16.99 45.83
C ARG A 332 -42.56 16.37 47.16
N THR A 333 -41.27 15.98 47.30
CA THR A 333 -40.76 15.30 48.51
C THR A 333 -40.17 16.27 49.53
N GLY A 334 -39.89 17.53 49.16
CA GLY A 334 -39.15 18.48 49.98
C GLY A 334 -37.65 18.18 50.13
N ALA A 335 -37.14 17.15 49.48
CA ALA A 335 -35.77 16.69 49.56
C ALA A 335 -34.86 17.52 48.66
N LYS A 336 -34.31 18.63 49.14
CA LYS A 336 -33.42 19.53 48.36
C LYS A 336 -32.20 18.84 47.74
N LYS A 337 -31.76 17.70 48.31
CA LYS A 337 -30.59 16.93 47.84
C LYS A 337 -30.95 15.67 47.07
N LEU A 338 -32.22 15.47 46.71
CA LEU A 338 -32.67 14.38 45.85
C LEU A 338 -31.98 14.48 44.50
N LYS A 339 -31.51 13.35 43.97
CA LYS A 339 -30.92 13.24 42.63
C LYS A 339 -31.49 12.06 41.89
N VAL A 340 -31.72 12.20 40.60
CA VAL A 340 -31.98 11.05 39.71
C VAL A 340 -30.67 10.61 39.12
N GLY A 341 -30.28 9.34 39.37
CA GLY A 341 -29.06 8.73 38.89
C GLY A 341 -29.34 7.52 37.99
N TYR A 342 -28.35 7.11 37.22
CA TYR A 342 -28.39 5.92 36.40
C TYR A 342 -27.26 4.94 36.79
N ASN A 343 -27.59 3.65 36.87
CA ASN A 343 -26.62 2.58 37.09
C ASN A 343 -26.90 1.45 36.09
N LYS A 344 -25.85 0.91 35.46
CA LYS A 344 -25.97 -0.18 34.45
C LYS A 344 -26.67 -1.42 34.95
N VAL A 345 -26.61 -1.72 36.28
CA VAL A 345 -27.24 -2.92 36.88
C VAL A 345 -28.69 -2.66 37.27
N PHE A 346 -28.99 -1.45 37.76
CA PHE A 346 -30.29 -1.11 38.35
C PHE A 346 -31.13 -0.16 37.50
N GLY A 347 -30.59 0.41 36.43
CA GLY A 347 -31.25 1.44 35.63
C GLY A 347 -31.33 2.81 36.33
N TYR A 348 -32.34 3.61 36.01
CA TYR A 348 -32.57 4.89 36.66
C TYR A 348 -33.11 4.67 38.08
N TYR A 349 -32.71 5.56 38.99
CA TYR A 349 -33.14 5.56 40.38
C TYR A 349 -33.14 6.98 40.94
N ILE A 350 -34.03 7.22 41.91
CA ILE A 350 -34.09 8.42 42.71
C ILE A 350 -33.26 8.15 43.98
N ASP A 351 -32.18 8.90 44.18
CA ASP A 351 -31.29 8.80 45.34
C ASP A 351 -31.66 9.88 46.36
N ILE A 352 -32.09 9.45 47.55
CA ILE A 352 -32.45 10.33 48.65
C ILE A 352 -31.46 10.10 49.78
N PRO A 353 -30.62 11.11 50.12
CA PRO A 353 -29.69 11.02 51.23
C PRO A 353 -30.45 10.90 52.57
N ASN A 354 -29.96 10.06 53.50
CA ASN A 354 -30.52 9.88 54.81
C ASN A 354 -30.54 11.21 55.64
N SER A 355 -29.68 12.16 55.27
CA SER A 355 -29.62 13.49 55.85
C SER A 355 -30.79 14.41 55.42
N ALA A 356 -31.66 13.97 54.51
CA ALA A 356 -32.81 14.76 54.09
C ALA A 356 -33.96 14.79 55.10
N GLY A 357 -33.98 13.89 56.08
CA GLY A 357 -34.91 13.90 57.21
C GLY A 357 -36.39 13.75 56.85
N ILE A 358 -36.68 13.02 55.74
CA ILE A 358 -38.03 12.83 55.26
C ILE A 358 -38.70 11.69 56.03
N THR A 359 -39.82 11.98 56.67
CA THR A 359 -40.59 11.01 57.47
C THR A 359 -41.66 10.28 56.67
N GLU A 360 -42.17 10.89 55.61
CA GLU A 360 -43.19 10.29 54.74
C GLU A 360 -42.81 10.45 53.26
N LEU A 361 -42.68 9.33 52.56
CA LEU A 361 -42.48 9.30 51.12
C LEU A 361 -43.81 9.06 50.41
N PRO A 362 -44.02 9.57 49.17
CA PRO A 362 -45.19 9.28 48.38
C PRO A 362 -45.39 7.75 48.18
N GLU A 363 -46.64 7.30 48.10
CA GLU A 363 -47.01 5.88 47.98
C GLU A 363 -46.44 5.19 46.71
N ASP A 364 -46.15 5.94 45.68
CA ASP A 364 -45.62 5.47 44.40
C ASP A 364 -44.09 5.23 44.41
N TYR A 365 -43.43 5.53 45.54
CA TYR A 365 -41.97 5.27 45.70
C TYR A 365 -41.72 3.82 46.11
N ILE A 366 -41.15 3.03 45.21
CA ILE A 366 -40.80 1.66 45.48
C ILE A 366 -39.30 1.60 45.80
N ARG A 367 -38.98 1.14 47.01
CA ARG A 367 -37.57 1.02 47.46
C ARG A 367 -36.84 -0.04 46.66
N LYS A 368 -35.67 0.35 46.11
CA LYS A 368 -34.83 -0.52 45.28
C LYS A 368 -33.54 -0.97 45.99
N GLN A 369 -32.94 -0.05 46.75
CA GLN A 369 -31.68 -0.32 47.46
C GLN A 369 -31.47 0.62 48.63
N THR A 370 -31.01 0.08 49.76
CA THR A 370 -30.59 0.89 50.93
C THR A 370 -29.05 0.93 50.97
N LEU A 371 -28.48 2.12 50.98
CA LEU A 371 -27.04 2.37 51.15
C LEU A 371 -26.76 2.94 52.55
N VAL A 372 -25.51 3.01 52.95
CA VAL A 372 -25.13 3.55 54.28
C VAL A 372 -25.52 5.02 54.45
N SER A 373 -25.49 5.81 53.35
CA SER A 373 -25.70 7.26 53.37
C SER A 373 -26.95 7.72 52.61
N SER A 374 -27.64 6.84 51.90
CA SER A 374 -28.80 7.18 51.09
C SER A 374 -29.70 5.97 50.80
N GLU A 375 -30.91 6.22 50.38
CA GLU A 375 -31.85 5.21 49.91
C GLU A 375 -32.21 5.46 48.45
N ARG A 376 -32.32 4.40 47.68
CA ARG A 376 -32.63 4.45 46.24
C ARG A 376 -34.02 3.92 45.98
N TYR A 377 -34.79 4.72 45.25
CA TYR A 377 -36.16 4.44 44.91
C TYR A 377 -36.37 4.50 43.40
N PHE A 378 -37.49 3.94 42.91
CA PHE A 378 -37.98 4.17 41.57
C PHE A 378 -39.49 4.42 41.63
N THR A 379 -40.01 5.14 40.65
CA THR A 379 -41.44 5.35 40.40
C THR A 379 -41.84 4.69 39.09
N HIS A 380 -43.12 4.45 38.88
CA HIS A 380 -43.63 3.88 37.63
C HIS A 380 -43.29 4.78 36.42
N GLU A 381 -43.43 6.11 36.60
CA GLU A 381 -43.09 7.11 35.60
C GLU A 381 -41.59 7.09 35.23
N LEU A 382 -40.71 7.02 36.22
CA LEU A 382 -39.28 6.91 35.97
C LEU A 382 -38.92 5.61 35.20
N LYS A 383 -39.64 4.51 35.47
CA LYS A 383 -39.46 3.24 34.79
C LYS A 383 -39.94 3.27 33.32
N GLU A 384 -41.06 3.93 33.04
CA GLU A 384 -41.54 4.15 31.67
C GLU A 384 -40.60 5.04 30.86
N LEU A 385 -40.08 6.10 31.46
CA LEU A 385 -39.09 7.00 30.87
C LEU A 385 -37.78 6.21 30.58
N GLU A 386 -37.31 5.40 31.54
CA GLU A 386 -36.17 4.52 31.36
C GLU A 386 -36.32 3.60 30.14
N ASN A 387 -37.43 2.90 30.03
CA ASN A 387 -37.72 2.00 28.92
C ASN A 387 -37.69 2.76 27.59
N THR A 388 -38.31 3.92 27.52
CA THR A 388 -38.30 4.77 26.30
C THR A 388 -36.89 5.18 25.91
N LEU A 389 -36.07 5.63 26.86
CA LEU A 389 -34.70 6.07 26.62
C LEU A 389 -33.76 4.94 26.25
N LEU A 390 -33.88 3.78 26.90
CA LEU A 390 -33.06 2.60 26.58
C LEU A 390 -33.41 2.06 25.19
N THR A 391 -34.71 1.93 24.90
CA THR A 391 -35.17 1.48 23.57
C THR A 391 -34.72 2.45 22.48
N ALA A 392 -34.79 3.76 22.72
CA ALA A 392 -34.31 4.76 21.76
C ALA A 392 -32.80 4.61 21.51
N ARG A 393 -31.99 4.43 22.56
CA ARG A 393 -30.54 4.24 22.44
C ARG A 393 -30.16 2.99 21.64
N GLU A 394 -30.78 1.87 21.96
CA GLU A 394 -30.53 0.60 21.24
C GLU A 394 -30.95 0.73 19.77
N ARG A 395 -32.12 1.34 19.52
CA ARG A 395 -32.63 1.52 18.18
C ARG A 395 -31.78 2.51 17.34
N ILE A 396 -31.27 3.58 17.95
CA ILE A 396 -30.32 4.51 17.30
C ILE A 396 -29.07 3.73 16.87
N ALA A 397 -28.44 2.97 17.78
CA ALA A 397 -27.22 2.24 17.48
C ALA A 397 -27.41 1.21 16.36
N GLU A 398 -28.51 0.46 16.39
CA GLU A 398 -28.87 -0.51 15.36
C GLU A 398 -29.11 0.15 14.00
N LEU A 399 -29.91 1.21 13.96
CA LEU A 399 -30.25 1.91 12.73
C LEU A 399 -29.04 2.64 12.14
N GLU A 400 -28.22 3.30 12.97
CA GLU A 400 -26.97 3.91 12.52
C GLU A 400 -25.98 2.88 11.97
N TYR A 401 -25.89 1.71 12.58
CA TYR A 401 -25.06 0.61 12.06
C TYR A 401 -25.56 0.10 10.71
N GLN A 402 -26.86 -0.04 10.54
CA GLN A 402 -27.45 -0.45 9.26
C GLN A 402 -27.17 0.58 8.17
N LEU A 403 -27.50 1.84 8.40
CA LEU A 403 -27.26 2.93 7.43
C LEU A 403 -25.77 3.13 7.13
N PHE A 404 -24.92 3.03 8.13
CA PHE A 404 -23.47 3.03 7.93
C PHE A 404 -23.01 1.87 7.03
N SER A 405 -23.57 0.68 7.23
CA SER A 405 -23.24 -0.50 6.42
C SER A 405 -23.67 -0.32 4.95
N GLU A 406 -24.77 0.37 4.69
CA GLU A 406 -25.22 0.74 3.34
C GLU A 406 -24.23 1.72 2.69
N VAL A 407 -23.78 2.75 3.43
CA VAL A 407 -22.78 3.71 2.93
C VAL A 407 -21.44 3.00 2.66
N ARG A 408 -21.02 2.09 3.54
CA ARG A 408 -19.80 1.30 3.34
C ARG A 408 -19.90 0.41 2.10
N GLN A 409 -21.05 -0.24 1.87
CA GLN A 409 -21.29 -1.04 0.67
C GLN A 409 -21.25 -0.19 -0.59
N LEU A 410 -21.85 0.99 -0.59
CA LEU A 410 -21.79 1.94 -1.69
C LEU A 410 -20.34 2.30 -2.04
N VAL A 411 -19.48 2.51 -1.04
CA VAL A 411 -18.04 2.77 -1.27
C VAL A 411 -17.35 1.52 -1.83
N ALA A 412 -17.70 0.34 -1.35
CA ALA A 412 -17.17 -0.93 -1.84
C ALA A 412 -17.53 -1.18 -3.31
N ASP A 413 -18.74 -0.83 -3.72
CA ASP A 413 -19.20 -0.98 -5.12
C ASP A 413 -18.40 -0.07 -6.09
N GLU A 414 -17.87 1.06 -5.60
CA GLU A 414 -17.07 2.01 -6.38
C GLU A 414 -15.56 1.73 -6.33
N VAL A 415 -15.13 0.56 -5.83
CA VAL A 415 -13.71 0.21 -5.63
C VAL A 415 -12.85 0.40 -6.87
N ALA A 416 -13.34 0.06 -8.06
CA ALA A 416 -12.59 0.18 -9.32
C ALA A 416 -12.24 1.65 -9.64
N ARG A 417 -13.18 2.59 -9.43
CA ARG A 417 -12.98 4.02 -9.64
C ARG A 417 -11.96 4.57 -8.64
N VAL A 418 -12.11 4.19 -7.37
CA VAL A 418 -11.20 4.62 -6.30
C VAL A 418 -9.78 4.10 -6.55
N GLN A 419 -9.61 2.84 -6.95
CA GLN A 419 -8.30 2.27 -7.29
C GLN A 419 -7.67 2.99 -8.48
N ALA A 420 -8.43 3.27 -9.55
CA ALA A 420 -7.93 4.00 -10.72
C ALA A 420 -7.46 5.42 -10.36
N ALA A 421 -8.20 6.15 -9.53
CA ALA A 421 -7.79 7.45 -9.03
C ALA A 421 -6.55 7.36 -8.13
N ALA A 422 -6.49 6.36 -7.26
CA ALA A 422 -5.34 6.10 -6.39
C ALA A 422 -4.06 5.80 -7.18
N ASP A 423 -4.16 5.05 -8.28
CA ASP A 423 -3.03 4.77 -9.18
C ASP A 423 -2.56 6.03 -9.91
N ALA A 424 -3.47 6.92 -10.30
CA ALA A 424 -3.13 8.21 -10.90
C ALA A 424 -2.39 9.10 -9.90
N VAL A 425 -2.88 9.17 -8.65
CA VAL A 425 -2.22 9.90 -7.53
C VAL A 425 -0.84 9.31 -7.24
N ALA A 426 -0.71 7.99 -7.19
CA ALA A 426 0.57 7.31 -6.95
C ALA A 426 1.61 7.66 -8.04
N ARG A 427 1.19 7.66 -9.30
CA ARG A 427 2.05 8.06 -10.43
C ARG A 427 2.47 9.51 -10.34
N LEU A 428 1.55 10.41 -10.02
CA LEU A 428 1.86 11.83 -9.84
C LEU A 428 2.86 12.05 -8.72
N ASP A 429 2.66 11.40 -7.57
CA ASP A 429 3.52 11.51 -6.40
C ASP A 429 4.94 10.97 -6.67
N ALA A 430 5.05 9.82 -7.36
CA ALA A 430 6.34 9.27 -7.78
C ALA A 430 7.07 10.22 -8.74
N LEU A 431 6.40 10.82 -9.72
CA LEU A 431 6.98 11.79 -10.64
C LEU A 431 7.42 13.09 -9.92
N CYS A 432 6.62 13.61 -9.01
CA CYS A 432 6.97 14.73 -8.15
C CYS A 432 8.20 14.42 -7.28
N SER A 433 8.28 13.21 -6.74
CA SER A 433 9.42 12.73 -5.95
C SER A 433 10.73 12.73 -6.76
N LEU A 434 10.69 12.21 -8.00
CA LEU A 434 11.84 12.22 -8.90
C LEU A 434 12.24 13.65 -9.27
N ALA A 435 11.29 14.54 -9.56
CA ALA A 435 11.56 15.94 -9.88
C ALA A 435 12.13 16.72 -8.68
N GLU A 436 11.59 16.51 -7.46
CA GLU A 436 12.12 17.11 -6.23
C GLU A 436 13.57 16.66 -5.98
N THR A 437 13.85 15.37 -6.19
CA THR A 437 15.19 14.81 -6.05
C THR A 437 16.15 15.37 -7.08
N ALA A 438 15.72 15.49 -8.34
CA ALA A 438 16.53 16.05 -9.44
C ALA A 438 16.95 17.49 -9.17
N VAL A 439 16.02 18.33 -8.77
CA VAL A 439 16.30 19.75 -8.45
C VAL A 439 17.23 19.87 -7.25
N LYS A 440 16.95 19.11 -6.18
CA LYS A 440 17.72 19.17 -4.94
C LYS A 440 19.18 18.74 -5.11
N ASN A 441 19.43 17.78 -6.00
CA ASN A 441 20.73 17.14 -6.16
C ASN A 441 21.43 17.51 -7.47
N ASN A 442 20.88 18.46 -8.24
CA ASN A 442 21.40 18.87 -9.54
C ASN A 442 21.60 17.68 -10.50
N TYR A 443 20.56 16.85 -10.67
CA TYR A 443 20.55 15.77 -11.63
C TYR A 443 20.10 16.28 -13.00
N VAL A 444 20.56 15.61 -14.06
CA VAL A 444 20.27 15.99 -15.45
C VAL A 444 19.37 14.98 -16.14
N CYS A 445 18.61 15.42 -17.14
CA CYS A 445 17.82 14.53 -17.99
C CYS A 445 18.76 13.67 -18.85
N PRO A 446 18.73 12.33 -18.77
CA PRO A 446 19.50 11.47 -19.64
C PRO A 446 18.82 11.35 -21.02
N GLU A 447 19.63 11.21 -22.07
CA GLU A 447 19.17 10.75 -23.38
C GLU A 447 19.12 9.20 -23.37
N VAL A 448 17.96 8.62 -23.71
CA VAL A 448 17.81 7.16 -23.70
C VAL A 448 17.39 6.68 -25.09
N ASP A 449 18.17 5.76 -25.65
CA ASP A 449 18.01 5.25 -27.00
C ASP A 449 18.33 3.74 -27.12
N LEU A 450 18.46 3.23 -28.35
CA LEU A 450 18.84 1.85 -28.67
C LEU A 450 20.26 1.72 -29.22
N SER A 451 21.13 2.71 -28.99
CA SER A 451 22.48 2.79 -29.57
C SER A 451 23.49 1.81 -29.01
N ARG A 452 23.20 1.11 -27.90
CA ARG A 452 24.13 0.27 -27.14
C ARG A 452 25.37 1.01 -26.68
N THR A 453 25.25 2.32 -26.47
CA THR A 453 26.32 3.19 -25.96
C THR A 453 25.96 3.68 -24.58
N LEU A 454 26.91 3.62 -23.68
CA LEU A 454 26.83 4.27 -22.36
C LEU A 454 27.91 5.37 -22.36
N ASP A 455 27.53 6.62 -22.52
CA ASP A 455 28.41 7.80 -22.40
C ASP A 455 27.91 8.67 -21.24
N ILE A 456 28.57 8.55 -20.10
CA ILE A 456 28.26 9.28 -18.88
C ILE A 456 29.42 10.24 -18.61
N ARG A 457 29.14 11.53 -18.55
CA ARG A 457 30.13 12.56 -18.25
C ARG A 457 29.93 13.09 -16.84
N GLU A 458 31.03 13.19 -16.10
CA GLU A 458 31.06 13.65 -14.72
C GLU A 458 29.99 12.94 -13.84
N GLY A 459 29.88 11.62 -13.99
CA GLY A 459 28.96 10.78 -13.22
C GLY A 459 29.31 10.79 -11.73
N ARG A 460 28.29 10.77 -10.87
CA ARG A 460 28.41 10.76 -9.41
C ARG A 460 27.63 9.59 -8.83
N HIS A 461 28.06 9.07 -7.69
CA HIS A 461 27.34 7.97 -7.03
C HIS A 461 26.17 8.54 -6.20
N PRO A 462 24.89 8.26 -6.54
CA PRO A 462 23.74 8.94 -5.94
C PRO A 462 23.65 8.75 -4.43
N VAL A 463 24.01 7.57 -3.91
CA VAL A 463 23.93 7.28 -2.48
C VAL A 463 25.12 7.83 -1.71
N VAL A 464 26.34 7.65 -2.23
CA VAL A 464 27.56 8.11 -1.54
C VAL A 464 27.60 9.63 -1.45
N GLU A 465 27.20 10.33 -2.52
CA GLU A 465 27.08 11.80 -2.54
C GLU A 465 26.16 12.33 -1.45
N GLN A 466 25.06 11.63 -1.16
CA GLN A 466 24.11 12.04 -0.12
C GLN A 466 24.52 11.59 1.29
N ALA A 467 25.29 10.51 1.40
CA ALA A 467 25.75 10.01 2.69
C ALA A 467 26.94 10.79 3.24
N GLN A 468 27.80 11.31 2.36
CA GLN A 468 29.04 12.04 2.70
C GLN A 468 28.90 13.53 2.43
N LYS A 469 28.11 14.23 3.22
CA LYS A 469 27.87 15.68 3.04
C LYS A 469 29.09 16.56 3.26
N ASP A 470 30.08 16.06 3.99
CA ASP A 470 31.26 16.82 4.39
C ASP A 470 32.44 16.68 3.41
N SER A 471 32.32 15.84 2.38
CA SER A 471 33.34 15.65 1.35
C SER A 471 32.74 15.76 -0.05
N LEU A 472 33.42 16.50 -0.95
CA LEU A 472 33.01 16.57 -2.35
C LEU A 472 33.28 15.21 -3.02
N PHE A 473 32.23 14.66 -3.66
CA PHE A 473 32.38 13.48 -4.51
C PHE A 473 33.15 13.87 -5.78
N VAL A 474 34.18 13.10 -6.13
CA VAL A 474 34.93 13.33 -7.37
C VAL A 474 34.17 12.66 -8.52
N PRO A 475 33.66 13.41 -9.50
CA PRO A 475 32.94 12.85 -10.64
C PRO A 475 33.85 12.00 -11.55
N ASN A 476 33.26 11.04 -12.26
CA ASN A 476 33.97 10.15 -13.17
C ASN A 476 33.24 10.00 -14.50
N ASP A 477 34.02 9.94 -15.59
CA ASP A 477 33.48 9.63 -16.91
C ASP A 477 33.40 8.13 -17.13
N THR A 478 32.40 7.68 -17.89
CA THR A 478 32.24 6.28 -18.31
C THR A 478 31.85 6.26 -19.77
N LEU A 479 32.63 5.54 -20.59
CA LEU A 479 32.30 5.26 -21.99
C LEU A 479 32.39 3.76 -22.22
N LEU A 480 31.25 3.16 -22.63
CA LEU A 480 31.16 1.79 -23.09
C LEU A 480 30.35 1.76 -24.39
N ASN A 481 30.79 0.99 -25.38
CA ASN A 481 30.11 0.85 -26.67
C ASN A 481 30.40 -0.52 -27.31
N ASP A 482 29.68 -0.83 -28.37
CA ASP A 482 29.87 -2.11 -29.11
C ASP A 482 31.10 -2.14 -30.05
N ALA A 483 31.82 -1.01 -30.19
CA ALA A 483 32.96 -0.92 -31.08
C ALA A 483 34.30 -1.12 -30.33
N ASP A 484 34.89 -0.04 -29.86
CA ASP A 484 36.27 -0.04 -29.33
C ASP A 484 36.31 -0.15 -27.80
N ASP A 485 35.27 0.26 -27.10
CA ASP A 485 35.22 0.37 -25.63
C ASP A 485 34.21 -0.61 -25.01
N ARG A 486 34.31 -1.91 -25.34
CA ARG A 486 33.43 -2.97 -24.80
C ARG A 486 33.73 -3.35 -23.36
N VAL A 487 35.00 -3.30 -22.98
CA VAL A 487 35.47 -3.75 -21.69
C VAL A 487 36.39 -2.72 -21.08
N ALA A 488 36.03 -2.25 -19.88
CA ALA A 488 36.86 -1.35 -19.10
C ALA A 488 37.53 -2.11 -17.95
N ILE A 489 38.89 -2.11 -17.93
CA ILE A 489 39.67 -2.72 -16.84
C ILE A 489 39.99 -1.61 -15.83
N VAL A 490 39.32 -1.65 -14.68
CA VAL A 490 39.48 -0.67 -13.59
C VAL A 490 40.51 -1.19 -12.59
N THR A 491 41.67 -0.54 -12.50
CA THR A 491 42.76 -0.90 -11.59
C THR A 491 42.97 0.19 -10.52
N GLY A 492 43.61 -0.17 -9.43
CA GLY A 492 43.96 0.75 -8.36
C GLY A 492 44.08 0.04 -6.99
N PRO A 493 44.57 0.73 -5.96
CA PRO A 493 44.72 0.16 -4.62
C PRO A 493 43.33 -0.11 -3.97
N ASN A 494 43.34 -0.89 -2.89
CA ASN A 494 42.12 -1.07 -2.11
C ASN A 494 41.68 0.26 -1.51
N MET A 495 40.35 0.45 -1.39
CA MET A 495 39.70 1.69 -0.94
C MET A 495 39.84 2.90 -1.89
N ALA A 496 40.35 2.72 -3.11
CA ALA A 496 40.45 3.80 -4.11
C ALA A 496 39.14 4.10 -4.85
N GLY A 497 38.01 3.51 -4.47
CA GLY A 497 36.71 3.78 -5.06
C GLY A 497 36.34 2.93 -6.29
N LYS A 498 37.10 1.86 -6.62
CA LYS A 498 36.81 1.00 -7.77
C LYS A 498 35.36 0.45 -7.76
N SER A 499 34.96 -0.17 -6.67
CA SER A 499 33.59 -0.70 -6.54
C SER A 499 32.53 0.40 -6.51
N THR A 500 32.85 1.58 -5.99
CA THR A 500 31.97 2.75 -6.02
C THR A 500 31.73 3.23 -7.45
N TYR A 501 32.80 3.29 -8.26
CA TYR A 501 32.72 3.64 -9.68
C TYR A 501 31.86 2.66 -10.49
N MET A 502 32.07 1.36 -10.29
CA MET A 502 31.29 0.34 -10.98
C MET A 502 29.81 0.41 -10.59
N ARG A 503 29.50 0.48 -9.27
CA ARG A 503 28.12 0.65 -8.79
C ARG A 503 27.47 1.93 -9.29
N GLN A 504 28.21 3.04 -9.33
CA GLN A 504 27.77 4.33 -9.88
C GLN A 504 27.24 4.17 -11.30
N THR A 505 27.99 3.50 -12.17
CA THR A 505 27.62 3.28 -13.57
C THR A 505 26.32 2.48 -13.65
N ALA A 506 26.17 1.38 -12.91
CA ALA A 506 24.93 0.61 -12.89
C ALA A 506 23.75 1.42 -12.36
N LEU A 507 23.94 2.17 -11.26
CA LEU A 507 22.85 2.97 -10.67
C LEU A 507 22.38 4.10 -11.61
N ILE A 508 23.30 4.73 -12.36
CA ILE A 508 22.94 5.73 -13.36
C ILE A 508 22.11 5.13 -14.49
N VAL A 509 22.48 3.94 -14.98
CA VAL A 509 21.72 3.21 -16.01
C VAL A 509 20.32 2.86 -15.48
N LEU A 510 20.22 2.31 -14.27
CA LEU A 510 18.95 1.98 -13.64
C LEU A 510 18.07 3.21 -13.46
N MET A 511 18.62 4.33 -12.98
CA MET A 511 17.91 5.59 -12.83
C MET A 511 17.38 6.11 -14.17
N ALA A 512 18.20 6.08 -15.23
CA ALA A 512 17.77 6.48 -16.57
C ALA A 512 16.61 5.61 -17.06
N GLN A 513 16.71 4.28 -16.93
CA GLN A 513 15.68 3.36 -17.43
C GLN A 513 14.41 3.30 -16.57
N MET A 514 14.46 3.71 -15.31
CA MET A 514 13.23 3.93 -14.55
C MET A 514 12.51 5.24 -14.91
N GLY A 515 13.13 6.11 -15.71
CA GLY A 515 12.60 7.43 -16.10
C GLY A 515 12.93 8.54 -15.10
N SER A 516 14.06 8.44 -14.41
CA SER A 516 14.59 9.45 -13.49
C SER A 516 15.72 10.26 -14.14
N PHE A 517 15.89 11.49 -13.71
CA PHE A 517 17.12 12.26 -13.94
C PHE A 517 18.28 11.60 -13.20
N VAL A 518 19.50 11.79 -13.70
CA VAL A 518 20.71 11.09 -13.26
C VAL A 518 21.77 12.03 -12.71
N PRO A 519 22.59 11.58 -11.75
CA PRO A 519 23.69 12.34 -11.16
C PRO A 519 24.89 12.41 -12.11
N ALA A 520 24.80 13.21 -13.14
CA ALA A 520 25.86 13.41 -14.14
C ALA A 520 25.81 14.85 -14.67
N LYS A 521 26.80 15.23 -15.48
CA LYS A 521 26.76 16.45 -16.29
C LYS A 521 25.98 16.24 -17.58
N SER A 522 26.16 15.07 -18.20
CA SER A 522 25.37 14.56 -19.32
C SER A 522 25.43 13.04 -19.33
N ALA A 523 24.39 12.41 -19.87
CA ALA A 523 24.35 10.97 -20.00
C ALA A 523 23.58 10.57 -21.27
N VAL A 524 24.19 9.73 -22.10
CA VAL A 524 23.54 9.02 -23.20
C VAL A 524 23.55 7.54 -22.81
N ILE A 525 22.39 6.96 -22.71
CA ILE A 525 22.19 5.60 -22.20
C ILE A 525 21.47 4.76 -23.26
N GLY A 526 22.21 3.87 -23.93
CA GLY A 526 21.63 2.78 -24.71
C GLY A 526 20.92 1.81 -23.76
N VAL A 527 19.69 1.40 -24.10
CA VAL A 527 18.89 0.51 -23.24
C VAL A 527 19.61 -0.79 -22.97
N VAL A 528 19.71 -1.14 -21.69
CA VAL A 528 20.31 -2.36 -21.16
C VAL A 528 19.17 -3.30 -20.74
N ASP A 529 19.24 -4.56 -21.16
CA ASP A 529 18.21 -5.56 -20.84
C ASP A 529 18.39 -6.19 -19.46
N ARG A 530 19.65 -6.33 -19.01
CA ARG A 530 20.02 -6.93 -17.73
C ARG A 530 21.24 -6.27 -17.15
N VAL A 531 21.28 -6.17 -15.84
CA VAL A 531 22.49 -5.78 -15.11
C VAL A 531 22.91 -6.93 -14.22
N PHE A 532 24.15 -7.36 -14.38
CA PHE A 532 24.77 -8.35 -13.52
C PHE A 532 25.88 -7.73 -12.70
N THR A 533 25.89 -8.03 -11.41
CA THR A 533 26.94 -7.55 -10.52
C THR A 533 27.65 -8.71 -9.86
N ARG A 534 28.98 -8.63 -9.90
CA ARG A 534 29.83 -9.49 -9.10
C ARG A 534 30.72 -8.61 -8.21
N ILE A 535 30.21 -8.22 -7.06
CA ILE A 535 30.93 -7.35 -6.12
C ILE A 535 31.24 -8.17 -4.88
N GLY A 536 32.40 -8.86 -4.89
CA GLY A 536 33.01 -9.58 -3.78
C GLY A 536 32.05 -10.29 -2.82
N ALA A 537 32.09 -11.60 -2.74
CA ALA A 537 31.27 -12.38 -1.83
C ALA A 537 31.51 -11.91 -0.39
N SER A 538 30.48 -11.37 0.30
CA SER A 538 30.44 -11.46 1.75
C SER A 538 30.24 -12.96 2.07
N ASP A 539 31.08 -13.53 2.92
CA ASP A 539 30.94 -14.91 3.39
C ASP A 539 29.48 -15.19 3.80
N ASP A 540 28.78 -15.98 2.99
CA ASP A 540 27.47 -16.51 3.38
C ASP A 540 27.70 -17.80 4.18
N LEU A 541 28.28 -17.63 5.36
CA LEU A 541 28.55 -18.72 6.31
C LEU A 541 27.26 -19.45 6.72
N ALA A 542 26.09 -18.81 6.54
CA ALA A 542 24.80 -19.41 6.85
C ALA A 542 24.36 -20.49 5.85
N ALA A 543 24.84 -20.43 4.60
CA ALA A 543 24.54 -21.44 3.58
C ALA A 543 25.56 -22.57 3.51
N GLY A 544 26.68 -22.51 4.26
CA GLY A 544 27.74 -23.53 4.26
C GLY A 544 28.48 -23.68 2.94
N GLN A 545 28.34 -22.72 2.01
CA GLN A 545 29.01 -22.73 0.71
C GLN A 545 30.34 -21.98 0.79
N SER A 546 31.37 -22.53 0.16
CA SER A 546 32.64 -21.84 -0.02
C SER A 546 32.43 -20.59 -0.89
N THR A 547 33.14 -19.48 -0.55
CA THR A 547 33.16 -18.24 -1.35
C THR A 547 33.44 -18.52 -2.83
N PHE A 548 34.35 -19.49 -3.12
CA PHE A 548 34.63 -19.91 -4.48
C PHE A 548 33.43 -20.54 -5.20
N MET A 549 32.65 -21.38 -4.51
CA MET A 549 31.45 -22.00 -5.10
C MET A 549 30.36 -20.95 -5.39
N VAL A 550 30.18 -19.98 -4.50
CA VAL A 550 29.26 -18.87 -4.73
C VAL A 550 29.69 -18.05 -5.95
N GLU A 551 30.99 -17.72 -6.03
CA GLU A 551 31.56 -17.00 -7.17
C GLU A 551 31.37 -17.75 -8.49
N MET A 552 31.59 -19.06 -8.50
CA MET A 552 31.42 -19.90 -9.72
C MET A 552 29.94 -20.02 -10.12
N SER A 553 29.03 -20.09 -9.15
CA SER A 553 27.59 -20.12 -9.42
C SER A 553 27.09 -18.79 -10.00
N GLU A 554 27.55 -17.66 -9.47
CA GLU A 554 27.24 -16.32 -10.01
C GLU A 554 27.79 -16.19 -11.45
N MET A 555 29.02 -16.59 -11.69
CA MET A 555 29.62 -16.55 -13.02
C MET A 555 28.88 -17.46 -14.01
N ALA A 556 28.46 -18.66 -13.58
CA ALA A 556 27.67 -19.56 -14.41
C ALA A 556 26.31 -18.95 -14.76
N ASN A 557 25.68 -18.25 -13.81
CA ASN A 557 24.43 -17.52 -14.04
C ASN A 557 24.62 -16.42 -15.09
N ILE A 558 25.67 -15.62 -14.97
CA ILE A 558 25.99 -14.55 -15.94
C ILE A 558 26.20 -15.17 -17.33
N LEU A 559 27.01 -16.22 -17.45
CA LEU A 559 27.32 -16.85 -18.75
C LEU A 559 26.09 -17.47 -19.43
N ARG A 560 25.08 -17.90 -18.66
CA ARG A 560 23.85 -18.48 -19.20
C ARG A 560 22.87 -17.42 -19.69
N HIS A 561 22.80 -16.29 -19.02
CA HIS A 561 21.72 -15.32 -19.19
C HIS A 561 22.15 -13.98 -19.79
N ALA A 562 23.46 -13.69 -19.86
CA ALA A 562 23.97 -12.46 -20.45
C ALA A 562 23.70 -12.42 -21.96
N THR A 563 23.24 -11.29 -22.43
CA THR A 563 23.02 -10.99 -23.85
C THR A 563 24.03 -9.95 -24.36
N ALA A 564 23.92 -9.59 -25.63
CA ALA A 564 24.72 -8.51 -26.21
C ALA A 564 24.33 -7.10 -25.69
N GLN A 565 23.25 -6.99 -24.94
CA GLN A 565 22.74 -5.74 -24.38
C GLN A 565 22.87 -5.68 -22.84
N SER A 566 23.48 -6.70 -22.24
CA SER A 566 23.63 -6.78 -20.79
C SER A 566 24.85 -5.99 -20.29
N LEU A 567 24.68 -5.31 -19.16
CA LEU A 567 25.76 -4.62 -18.45
C LEU A 567 26.31 -5.53 -17.34
N LEU A 568 27.60 -5.82 -17.41
CA LEU A 568 28.31 -6.68 -16.46
C LEU A 568 29.25 -5.84 -15.60
N ILE A 569 29.18 -5.96 -14.28
CA ILE A 569 29.94 -5.16 -13.30
C ILE A 569 30.60 -6.06 -12.25
#